data_8eeb5b49d78f0c9254d7a9355b079b77
#
_entry.id   8eeb5b49d78f0c9254d7a9355b079b77
#
_cell.length_a   1.000
_cell.length_b   1.000
_cell.length_c   1.000
_cell.angle_alpha   90.00
_cell.angle_beta   90.00
_cell.angle_gamma   90.00
#
_symmetry.space_group_name_H-M   'P 1'
#
loop_
_entity.id
_entity.type
_entity.pdbx_description
1 polymer ?
#
loop_
_entity_poly.entity_id
_entity_poly.type
_entity_poly.pdbx_seq_one_letter_code
_entity_poly.pdbx_strand_id
1 'polypeptide(L)'
;IMQQAIVAWHTIDVKADEPIIRKLQEEAPVQLLTADELNTKEVPTPSAVVENHVGTKSVCEAAAMLGAATNDLLMTKQKGTHWTLAMAVEPRYERRGHVEIVGAGPGDPDLVSVRGRRFLETADLILYAGSLVPRELTLCAKDGAVVRSSASMALEEQCELMKSFTDRGLLVVRLHTGDPCIFGAIQEQMAFFDDNAISYHITPGISSFLAAAAELRSQFTIPERCQTIILTRGEGRTPMPEKEKLHLLARSQSTMCIFLSASIVDDVQRQLLQEYPPHTPVAACYHLTWPDQHIYRGRLDQLSAIVKDNHLTLTTMIVVGEAIDNRHGLSELYSSHFTHLFRKATKE
;
A
#
# COMPACT_ATOMS: atom_id res chain seq x y z
N ILE A 1 -14.50 -0.02 -18.54
CA ILE A 1 -14.72 -1.17 -17.62
C ILE A 1 -13.45 -1.97 -17.66
N MET A 2 -12.83 -2.15 -16.50
CA MET A 2 -11.65 -3.00 -16.42
C MET A 2 -12.07 -4.45 -16.71
N GLN A 3 -11.24 -5.18 -17.45
CA GLN A 3 -11.45 -6.60 -17.76
C GLN A 3 -11.71 -7.44 -16.51
N GLN A 4 -11.07 -7.10 -15.38
CA GLN A 4 -11.26 -7.72 -14.07
C GLN A 4 -12.66 -7.50 -13.44
N ALA A 5 -13.46 -6.59 -13.97
CA ALA A 5 -14.84 -6.37 -13.53
C ALA A 5 -15.87 -7.25 -14.28
N ILE A 6 -15.43 -8.00 -15.27
CA ILE A 6 -16.27 -8.93 -16.00
C ILE A 6 -16.35 -10.23 -15.20
N VAL A 7 -17.53 -10.54 -14.69
CA VAL A 7 -17.77 -11.74 -13.87
C VAL A 7 -18.05 -12.96 -14.72
N ALA A 8 -18.82 -12.80 -15.79
CA ALA A 8 -19.16 -13.85 -16.72
C ALA A 8 -19.60 -13.29 -18.08
N TRP A 9 -19.50 -14.11 -19.10
CA TRP A 9 -20.03 -13.90 -20.44
C TRP A 9 -21.26 -14.75 -20.63
N HIS A 10 -22.27 -14.21 -21.32
CA HIS A 10 -23.52 -14.93 -21.64
C HIS A 10 -23.82 -14.76 -23.10
N THR A 11 -24.16 -15.86 -23.77
CA THR A 11 -24.51 -15.85 -25.17
C THR A 11 -25.48 -17.00 -25.53
N ILE A 12 -25.97 -17.03 -26.74
CA ILE A 12 -26.85 -18.11 -27.20
C ILE A 12 -26.05 -19.38 -27.52
N ASP A 13 -26.62 -20.55 -27.25
CA ASP A 13 -26.01 -21.87 -27.41
C ASP A 13 -25.52 -22.17 -28.82
N VAL A 14 -26.24 -21.73 -29.85
CA VAL A 14 -25.85 -21.92 -31.27
C VAL A 14 -24.50 -21.26 -31.63
N LYS A 15 -23.96 -20.41 -30.75
CA LYS A 15 -22.66 -19.75 -30.91
C LYS A 15 -21.51 -20.41 -30.12
N ALA A 16 -21.77 -21.54 -29.50
CA ALA A 16 -20.79 -22.20 -28.62
C ALA A 16 -19.44 -22.47 -29.30
N ASP A 17 -19.46 -22.79 -30.60
CA ASP A 17 -18.24 -23.12 -31.35
C ASP A 17 -17.57 -21.92 -32.05
N GLU A 18 -18.11 -20.73 -31.90
CA GLU A 18 -17.46 -19.54 -32.47
C GLU A 18 -16.06 -19.29 -31.79
N PRO A 19 -15.01 -19.01 -32.59
CA PRO A 19 -13.64 -18.85 -32.05
C PRO A 19 -13.54 -17.77 -30.95
N ILE A 20 -14.35 -16.72 -31.05
CA ILE A 20 -14.39 -15.66 -30.06
C ILE A 20 -14.91 -16.15 -28.70
N ILE A 21 -15.91 -17.05 -28.72
CA ILE A 21 -16.49 -17.62 -27.49
C ILE A 21 -15.46 -18.47 -26.75
N ARG A 22 -14.69 -19.29 -27.48
CA ARG A 22 -13.58 -20.07 -26.89
C ARG A 22 -12.51 -19.17 -26.26
N LYS A 23 -12.19 -18.04 -26.89
CA LYS A 23 -11.23 -17.09 -26.33
C LYS A 23 -11.78 -16.40 -25.10
N LEU A 24 -13.05 -16.03 -25.03
CA LEU A 24 -13.68 -15.42 -23.87
C LEU A 24 -13.71 -16.38 -22.67
N GLN A 25 -13.79 -17.71 -22.89
CA GLN A 25 -13.72 -18.73 -21.84
C GLN A 25 -12.37 -18.74 -21.11
N GLU A 26 -11.30 -18.29 -21.76
CA GLU A 26 -9.97 -18.16 -21.12
C GLU A 26 -9.92 -16.98 -20.11
N GLU A 27 -10.82 -16.02 -20.28
CA GLU A 27 -10.83 -14.79 -19.47
C GLU A 27 -11.84 -14.81 -18.32
N ALA A 28 -13.03 -15.36 -18.56
CA ALA A 28 -14.12 -15.49 -17.58
C ALA A 28 -15.10 -16.62 -17.99
N PRO A 29 -15.89 -17.15 -17.04
CA PRO A 29 -16.91 -18.16 -17.34
C PRO A 29 -17.85 -17.70 -18.46
N VAL A 30 -18.15 -18.59 -19.39
CA VAL A 30 -19.15 -18.36 -20.45
C VAL A 30 -20.36 -19.28 -20.21
N GLN A 31 -21.54 -18.69 -20.10
CA GLN A 31 -22.80 -19.42 -19.99
C GLN A 31 -23.54 -19.36 -21.32
N LEU A 32 -23.98 -20.52 -21.80
CA LEU A 32 -24.76 -20.66 -22.99
C LEU A 32 -26.24 -20.73 -22.63
N LEU A 33 -27.07 -19.96 -23.33
CA LEU A 33 -28.50 -19.83 -23.08
C LEU A 33 -29.27 -20.24 -24.34
N THR A 34 -30.41 -20.85 -24.17
CA THR A 34 -31.30 -21.22 -25.27
C THR A 34 -32.13 -20.02 -25.78
N ALA A 35 -32.66 -20.10 -26.98
CA ALA A 35 -33.56 -19.06 -27.52
C ALA A 35 -34.81 -18.87 -26.64
N ASP A 36 -35.35 -19.96 -26.06
CA ASP A 36 -36.51 -19.89 -25.17
C ASP A 36 -36.22 -19.15 -23.87
N GLU A 37 -35.07 -19.40 -23.28
CA GLU A 37 -34.61 -18.63 -22.07
C GLU A 37 -34.45 -17.13 -22.43
N LEU A 38 -33.83 -16.80 -23.55
CA LEU A 38 -33.63 -15.41 -23.99
C LEU A 38 -34.96 -14.70 -24.24
N ASN A 39 -35.99 -15.41 -24.74
CA ASN A 39 -37.31 -14.84 -24.98
C ASN A 39 -38.13 -14.54 -23.74
N THR A 40 -37.65 -14.95 -22.56
CA THR A 40 -38.27 -14.56 -21.27
C THR A 40 -38.01 -13.10 -20.90
N LYS A 41 -37.10 -12.40 -21.61
CA LYS A 41 -36.75 -10.98 -21.34
C LYS A 41 -37.30 -10.07 -22.45
N GLU A 42 -37.91 -8.97 -22.00
CA GLU A 42 -38.21 -7.84 -22.89
C GLU A 42 -36.95 -7.03 -23.12
N VAL A 43 -36.60 -6.80 -24.39
CA VAL A 43 -35.35 -6.15 -24.80
C VAL A 43 -35.59 -4.76 -25.35
N PRO A 44 -34.78 -3.76 -25.00
CA PRO A 44 -34.92 -2.36 -25.46
C PRO A 44 -34.75 -2.22 -26.99
N THR A 45 -33.88 -3.03 -27.58
CA THR A 45 -33.58 -2.92 -29.04
C THR A 45 -33.81 -4.22 -29.79
N PRO A 46 -35.08 -4.61 -30.01
CA PRO A 46 -35.43 -5.85 -30.73
C PRO A 46 -34.98 -5.80 -32.21
N SER A 47 -34.72 -6.95 -32.78
CA SER A 47 -34.30 -7.09 -34.20
C SER A 47 -35.00 -8.26 -34.87
N ALA A 48 -35.84 -7.95 -35.84
CA ALA A 48 -36.51 -8.97 -36.63
C ALA A 48 -35.54 -9.88 -37.44
N VAL A 49 -34.37 -9.35 -37.80
CA VAL A 49 -33.34 -10.15 -38.49
C VAL A 49 -32.77 -11.21 -37.53
N VAL A 50 -32.52 -10.87 -36.29
CA VAL A 50 -32.00 -11.80 -35.26
C VAL A 50 -33.09 -12.83 -34.94
N GLU A 51 -34.35 -12.40 -34.77
CA GLU A 51 -35.49 -13.25 -34.48
C GLU A 51 -35.68 -14.33 -35.57
N ASN A 52 -35.58 -13.94 -36.87
CA ASN A 52 -35.70 -14.87 -37.99
C ASN A 52 -34.51 -15.86 -38.06
N HIS A 53 -33.32 -15.52 -37.55
CA HIS A 53 -32.14 -16.38 -37.66
C HIS A 53 -31.96 -17.31 -36.48
N VAL A 54 -32.22 -16.84 -35.26
CA VAL A 54 -31.89 -17.56 -34.02
C VAL A 54 -33.07 -17.67 -33.04
N GLY A 55 -34.27 -17.24 -33.43
CA GLY A 55 -35.49 -17.41 -32.67
C GLY A 55 -35.65 -16.49 -31.43
N THR A 56 -34.80 -15.45 -31.31
CA THR A 56 -34.92 -14.46 -30.24
C THR A 56 -34.72 -13.03 -30.74
N LYS A 57 -35.41 -12.06 -30.15
CA LYS A 57 -35.38 -10.64 -30.56
C LYS A 57 -34.05 -9.94 -30.32
N SER A 58 -33.26 -10.36 -29.34
CA SER A 58 -31.91 -9.83 -29.08
C SER A 58 -31.13 -10.83 -28.22
N VAL A 59 -30.02 -11.35 -28.73
CA VAL A 59 -29.16 -12.24 -27.97
C VAL A 59 -28.41 -11.48 -26.88
N CYS A 60 -27.70 -10.39 -27.23
CA CYS A 60 -26.78 -9.72 -26.27
C CYS A 60 -27.51 -9.07 -25.11
N GLU A 61 -28.63 -8.40 -25.34
CA GLU A 61 -29.38 -7.73 -24.24
C GLU A 61 -30.10 -8.73 -23.35
N ALA A 62 -30.79 -9.69 -23.92
CA ALA A 62 -31.48 -10.74 -23.15
C ALA A 62 -30.49 -11.59 -22.36
N ALA A 63 -29.35 -11.97 -22.94
CA ALA A 63 -28.31 -12.73 -22.25
C ALA A 63 -27.67 -11.94 -21.12
N ALA A 64 -27.40 -10.65 -21.29
CA ALA A 64 -26.88 -9.78 -20.21
C ALA A 64 -27.88 -9.66 -19.04
N MET A 65 -29.16 -9.44 -19.33
CA MET A 65 -30.22 -9.36 -18.31
C MET A 65 -30.42 -10.68 -17.56
N LEU A 66 -30.41 -11.80 -18.25
CA LEU A 66 -30.52 -13.13 -17.61
C LEU A 66 -29.33 -13.44 -16.75
N GLY A 67 -28.13 -13.24 -17.28
CA GLY A 67 -26.90 -13.52 -16.56
C GLY A 67 -26.74 -12.70 -15.29
N ALA A 68 -27.16 -11.44 -15.34
CA ALA A 68 -27.14 -10.56 -14.18
C ALA A 68 -28.41 -10.64 -13.28
N ALA A 69 -29.36 -11.51 -13.61
CA ALA A 69 -30.64 -11.63 -12.91
C ALA A 69 -31.36 -10.28 -12.72
N THR A 70 -31.32 -9.42 -13.73
CA THR A 70 -31.91 -8.06 -13.70
C THR A 70 -32.73 -7.81 -14.97
N ASN A 71 -33.53 -6.73 -14.97
CA ASN A 71 -34.16 -6.19 -16.17
C ASN A 71 -33.51 -4.87 -16.63
N ASP A 72 -32.51 -4.42 -15.91
CA ASP A 72 -31.81 -3.16 -16.18
C ASP A 72 -30.47 -3.43 -16.87
N LEU A 73 -30.20 -2.69 -17.94
CA LEU A 73 -28.92 -2.72 -18.65
C LEU A 73 -28.06 -1.52 -18.25
N LEU A 74 -26.81 -1.78 -17.89
CA LEU A 74 -25.80 -0.74 -17.74
C LEU A 74 -25.46 -0.12 -19.12
N MET A 75 -25.45 -0.94 -20.15
CA MET A 75 -25.22 -0.54 -21.53
C MET A 75 -26.12 -1.35 -22.46
N THR A 76 -26.95 -0.66 -23.22
CA THR A 76 -27.77 -1.26 -24.27
C THR A 76 -26.90 -1.75 -25.43
N LYS A 77 -27.51 -2.50 -26.37
CA LYS A 77 -26.82 -3.11 -27.50
C LYS A 77 -25.90 -2.14 -28.25
N GLN A 78 -24.61 -2.41 -28.21
CA GLN A 78 -23.62 -1.81 -29.08
C GLN A 78 -23.33 -2.74 -30.26
N LYS A 79 -23.06 -2.17 -31.41
CA LYS A 79 -22.80 -2.92 -32.67
C LYS A 79 -21.43 -2.55 -33.20
N GLY A 80 -20.59 -3.55 -33.45
CA GLY A 80 -19.43 -3.45 -34.33
C GLY A 80 -19.67 -4.11 -35.66
N THR A 81 -18.65 -4.24 -36.49
CA THR A 81 -18.75 -4.85 -37.83
C THR A 81 -19.19 -6.32 -37.76
N HIS A 82 -18.70 -7.05 -36.75
CA HIS A 82 -18.90 -8.51 -36.62
C HIS A 82 -19.37 -8.96 -35.23
N TRP A 83 -19.77 -8.00 -34.37
CA TRP A 83 -20.18 -8.31 -33.00
C TRP A 83 -21.31 -7.39 -32.53
N THR A 84 -22.02 -7.87 -31.53
CA THR A 84 -22.92 -7.06 -30.68
C THR A 84 -22.65 -7.35 -29.22
N LEU A 85 -22.73 -6.33 -28.37
CA LEU A 85 -22.47 -6.42 -26.95
C LEU A 85 -23.52 -5.60 -26.19
N ALA A 86 -23.97 -6.11 -25.05
CA ALA A 86 -24.72 -5.39 -24.02
C ALA A 86 -24.14 -5.73 -22.66
N MET A 87 -24.37 -4.91 -21.66
CA MET A 87 -23.90 -5.12 -20.29
C MET A 87 -25.03 -4.92 -19.30
N ALA A 88 -25.07 -5.80 -18.30
CA ALA A 88 -25.88 -5.65 -17.09
C ALA A 88 -25.00 -5.80 -15.85
N VAL A 89 -25.46 -5.29 -14.72
CA VAL A 89 -24.78 -5.41 -13.43
C VAL A 89 -25.59 -6.34 -12.55
N GLU A 90 -24.96 -7.37 -11.98
CA GLU A 90 -25.62 -8.22 -11.00
C GLU A 90 -26.09 -7.37 -9.81
N PRO A 91 -27.38 -7.41 -9.40
CA PRO A 91 -27.89 -6.65 -8.26
C PRO A 91 -27.18 -6.93 -6.92
N ARG A 92 -26.46 -8.07 -6.85
CA ARG A 92 -25.65 -8.44 -5.68
C ARG A 92 -24.29 -7.74 -5.61
N TYR A 93 -23.86 -7.09 -6.69
CA TYR A 93 -22.67 -6.24 -6.69
C TYR A 93 -23.08 -4.81 -6.28
N GLU A 94 -23.57 -4.66 -5.05
CA GLU A 94 -23.39 -3.42 -4.36
C GLU A 94 -21.87 -3.22 -4.23
N ARG A 95 -21.32 -2.27 -4.99
CA ARG A 95 -19.95 -1.82 -4.77
C ARG A 95 -19.87 -1.37 -3.31
N ARG A 96 -19.32 -2.20 -2.47
CA ARG A 96 -18.99 -1.76 -1.11
C ARG A 96 -17.78 -0.87 -1.22
N GLY A 97 -17.93 0.37 -0.75
CA GLY A 97 -16.81 1.27 -0.65
C GLY A 97 -15.72 0.66 0.24
N HIS A 98 -14.48 0.97 -0.08
CA HIS A 98 -13.34 0.42 0.63
C HIS A 98 -12.25 1.48 0.79
N VAL A 99 -11.59 1.50 1.94
CA VAL A 99 -10.38 2.29 2.17
C VAL A 99 -9.19 1.36 2.27
N GLU A 100 -8.24 1.50 1.37
CA GLU A 100 -6.94 0.86 1.50
C GLU A 100 -5.93 1.87 2.06
N ILE A 101 -5.39 1.61 3.24
CA ILE A 101 -4.33 2.41 3.85
C ILE A 101 -3.01 1.87 3.33
N VAL A 102 -2.32 2.63 2.48
CA VAL A 102 -1.13 2.18 1.76
C VAL A 102 0.12 2.86 2.28
N GLY A 103 1.15 2.08 2.57
CA GLY A 103 2.49 2.60 2.82
C GLY A 103 3.19 2.99 1.53
N ALA A 104 3.57 4.27 1.43
CA ALA A 104 4.23 4.84 0.26
C ALA A 104 5.71 4.45 0.12
N GLY A 105 6.28 3.84 1.15
CA GLY A 105 7.73 3.65 1.22
C GLY A 105 8.47 4.91 1.68
N PRO A 106 9.82 4.87 1.68
CA PRO A 106 10.65 5.91 2.28
C PRO A 106 10.83 7.15 1.41
N GLY A 107 10.62 7.05 0.09
CA GLY A 107 10.83 8.17 -0.83
C GLY A 107 10.81 7.75 -2.29
N ASP A 108 11.66 6.81 -2.69
CA ASP A 108 11.71 6.29 -4.05
C ASP A 108 10.36 5.63 -4.42
N PRO A 109 9.69 6.08 -5.51
CA PRO A 109 8.43 5.49 -5.97
C PRO A 109 8.49 4.00 -6.29
N ASP A 110 9.66 3.46 -6.62
CA ASP A 110 9.85 2.03 -6.91
C ASP A 110 9.89 1.17 -5.63
N LEU A 111 9.98 1.81 -4.45
CA LEU A 111 9.93 1.15 -3.15
C LEU A 111 8.52 1.02 -2.58
N VAL A 112 7.49 1.36 -3.34
CA VAL A 112 6.12 1.00 -2.99
C VAL A 112 5.90 -0.50 -3.24
N SER A 113 5.10 -1.14 -2.38
CA SER A 113 4.77 -2.54 -2.62
C SER A 113 3.95 -2.72 -3.90
N VAL A 114 4.10 -3.87 -4.59
CA VAL A 114 3.32 -4.19 -5.80
C VAL A 114 1.81 -4.10 -5.53
N ARG A 115 1.36 -4.50 -4.33
CA ARG A 115 -0.04 -4.35 -3.92
C ARG A 115 -0.43 -2.88 -3.80
N GLY A 116 0.39 -2.07 -3.14
CA GLY A 116 0.14 -0.63 -2.99
C GLY A 116 0.06 0.06 -4.35
N ARG A 117 0.96 -0.27 -5.28
CA ARG A 117 0.94 0.25 -6.65
C ARG A 117 -0.37 -0.06 -7.37
N ARG A 118 -0.84 -1.32 -7.29
CA ARG A 118 -2.12 -1.71 -7.90
C ARG A 118 -3.32 -0.95 -7.34
N PHE A 119 -3.33 -0.70 -6.02
CA PHE A 119 -4.37 0.13 -5.42
C PHE A 119 -4.31 1.57 -5.91
N LEU A 120 -3.12 2.18 -6.00
CA LEU A 120 -2.95 3.52 -6.56
C LEU A 120 -3.47 3.64 -8.00
N GLU A 121 -3.19 2.64 -8.83
CA GLU A 121 -3.62 2.59 -10.23
C GLU A 121 -5.13 2.40 -10.39
N THR A 122 -5.84 1.90 -9.38
CA THR A 122 -7.27 1.58 -9.46
C THR A 122 -8.16 2.46 -8.59
N ALA A 123 -7.58 3.27 -7.71
CA ALA A 123 -8.31 4.13 -6.78
C ALA A 123 -9.21 5.15 -7.48
N ASP A 124 -10.34 5.47 -6.86
CA ASP A 124 -11.22 6.58 -7.23
C ASP A 124 -10.83 7.86 -6.49
N LEU A 125 -10.28 7.72 -5.27
CA LEU A 125 -9.67 8.79 -4.49
C LEU A 125 -8.29 8.33 -3.99
N ILE A 126 -7.26 9.15 -4.20
CA ILE A 126 -5.96 9.05 -3.54
C ILE A 126 -5.81 10.25 -2.61
N LEU A 127 -5.85 10.00 -1.30
CA LEU A 127 -5.59 10.99 -0.27
C LEU A 127 -4.20 10.74 0.32
N TYR A 128 -3.21 11.59 -0.01
CA TYR A 128 -1.82 11.38 0.37
C TYR A 128 -1.31 12.36 1.42
N ALA A 129 -0.30 11.96 2.20
CA ALA A 129 0.23 12.69 3.36
C ALA A 129 1.16 13.86 2.96
N GLY A 130 0.72 14.71 2.06
CA GLY A 130 1.33 16.00 1.73
C GLY A 130 2.81 15.91 1.34
N SER A 131 3.66 16.67 2.04
CA SER A 131 5.09 16.80 1.72
C SER A 131 5.95 15.58 2.10
N LEU A 132 5.38 14.57 2.73
CA LEU A 132 6.10 13.37 3.16
C LEU A 132 5.99 12.20 2.17
N VAL A 133 5.21 12.37 1.12
CA VAL A 133 4.99 11.37 0.07
C VAL A 133 5.34 12.00 -1.28
N PRO A 134 6.21 11.38 -2.09
CA PRO A 134 6.54 11.89 -3.43
C PRO A 134 5.28 11.96 -4.30
N ARG A 135 5.11 13.10 -4.96
CA ARG A 135 3.98 13.30 -5.87
C ARG A 135 4.00 12.30 -7.03
N GLU A 136 5.18 11.86 -7.42
CA GLU A 136 5.43 10.88 -8.48
C GLU A 136 4.66 9.59 -8.27
N LEU A 137 4.49 9.16 -7.02
CA LEU A 137 3.65 7.99 -6.67
C LEU A 137 2.19 8.15 -7.09
N THR A 138 1.68 9.38 -7.16
CA THR A 138 0.28 9.64 -7.51
C THR A 138 0.05 9.75 -9.03
N LEU A 139 1.12 9.81 -9.83
CA LEU A 139 1.04 9.95 -11.30
C LEU A 139 0.52 8.68 -11.99
N CYS A 140 0.52 7.55 -11.29
CA CYS A 140 -0.05 6.30 -11.80
C CYS A 140 -1.58 6.20 -11.61
N ALA A 141 -2.21 7.21 -11.03
CA ALA A 141 -3.65 7.23 -10.84
C ALA A 141 -4.39 7.08 -12.18
N LYS A 142 -5.47 6.31 -12.18
CA LYS A 142 -6.32 6.16 -13.38
C LYS A 142 -6.96 7.48 -13.79
N ASP A 143 -7.37 7.58 -15.04
CA ASP A 143 -8.15 8.71 -15.53
C ASP A 143 -9.45 8.89 -14.71
N GLY A 144 -9.72 10.13 -14.31
CA GLY A 144 -10.88 10.49 -13.50
C GLY A 144 -10.73 10.24 -12.00
N ALA A 145 -9.61 9.71 -11.53
CA ALA A 145 -9.33 9.61 -10.10
C ALA A 145 -9.14 11.00 -9.47
N VAL A 146 -9.63 11.18 -8.26
CA VAL A 146 -9.39 12.39 -7.47
C VAL A 146 -8.12 12.19 -6.65
N VAL A 147 -7.13 13.08 -6.85
CA VAL A 147 -5.87 13.08 -6.08
C VAL A 147 -5.81 14.32 -5.20
N ARG A 148 -5.70 14.13 -3.89
CA ARG A 148 -5.72 15.21 -2.89
C ARG A 148 -4.60 15.06 -1.87
N SER A 149 -3.94 16.17 -1.56
CA SER A 149 -3.04 16.27 -0.41
C SER A 149 -3.84 16.51 0.87
N SER A 150 -3.49 15.81 1.94
CA SER A 150 -4.09 16.02 3.26
C SER A 150 -3.30 17.00 4.14
N ALA A 151 -2.25 17.64 3.62
CA ALA A 151 -1.35 18.48 4.41
C ALA A 151 -2.04 19.67 5.13
N SER A 152 -3.12 20.21 4.56
CA SER A 152 -3.88 21.32 5.12
C SER A 152 -5.23 20.90 5.72
N MET A 153 -5.52 19.60 5.78
CA MET A 153 -6.82 19.08 6.21
C MET A 153 -6.77 18.63 7.68
N ALA A 154 -7.77 19.01 8.46
CA ALA A 154 -8.03 18.43 9.76
C ALA A 154 -8.41 16.94 9.65
N LEU A 155 -8.34 16.18 10.75
CA LEU A 155 -8.67 14.76 10.76
C LEU A 155 -10.12 14.51 10.29
N GLU A 156 -11.05 15.30 10.80
CA GLU A 156 -12.46 15.22 10.48
C GLU A 156 -12.71 15.42 8.99
N GLU A 157 -12.05 16.41 8.37
CA GLU A 157 -12.16 16.69 6.94
C GLU A 157 -11.64 15.52 6.09
N GLN A 158 -10.52 14.89 6.53
CA GLN A 158 -9.98 13.71 5.86
C GLN A 158 -10.95 12.53 5.94
N CYS A 159 -11.49 12.26 7.12
CA CYS A 159 -12.44 11.19 7.37
C CYS A 159 -13.73 11.34 6.58
N GLU A 160 -14.32 12.54 6.60
CA GLU A 160 -15.54 12.84 5.85
C GLU A 160 -15.32 12.76 4.32
N LEU A 161 -14.17 13.22 3.84
CA LEU A 161 -13.82 13.07 2.42
C LEU A 161 -13.77 11.61 2.03
N MET A 162 -13.06 10.76 2.78
CA MET A 162 -12.95 9.32 2.50
C MET A 162 -14.33 8.66 2.58
N LYS A 163 -15.14 9.00 3.60
CA LYS A 163 -16.51 8.50 3.74
C LYS A 163 -17.39 8.85 2.55
N SER A 164 -17.32 10.09 2.05
CA SER A 164 -18.11 10.53 0.89
C SER A 164 -17.86 9.71 -0.38
N PHE A 165 -16.69 9.12 -0.52
CA PHE A 165 -16.36 8.20 -1.62
C PHE A 165 -16.82 6.77 -1.32
N THR A 166 -16.60 6.28 -0.11
CA THR A 166 -16.99 4.91 0.27
C THR A 166 -18.51 4.73 0.31
N ASP A 167 -19.28 5.73 0.72
CA ASP A 167 -20.75 5.71 0.67
C ASP A 167 -21.30 5.54 -0.76
N ARG A 168 -20.51 5.90 -1.76
CA ARG A 168 -20.80 5.73 -3.19
C ARG A 168 -20.26 4.40 -3.76
N GLY A 169 -19.76 3.52 -2.92
CA GLY A 169 -19.17 2.25 -3.33
C GLY A 169 -17.81 2.39 -4.01
N LEU A 170 -17.07 3.48 -3.79
CA LEU A 170 -15.80 3.77 -4.47
C LEU A 170 -14.59 3.32 -3.64
N LEU A 171 -13.47 3.11 -4.34
CA LEU A 171 -12.20 2.73 -3.74
C LEU A 171 -11.39 3.97 -3.36
N VAL A 172 -11.03 4.06 -2.09
CA VAL A 172 -10.18 5.11 -1.54
C VAL A 172 -8.81 4.52 -1.20
N VAL A 173 -7.76 5.19 -1.62
CA VAL A 173 -6.38 4.95 -1.13
C VAL A 173 -6.00 6.08 -0.18
N ARG A 174 -5.73 5.73 1.08
CA ARG A 174 -5.09 6.61 2.05
C ARG A 174 -3.59 6.32 2.04
N LEU A 175 -2.80 7.18 1.39
CA LEU A 175 -1.36 6.97 1.16
C LEU A 175 -0.55 7.66 2.25
N HIS A 176 0.17 6.88 3.06
CA HIS A 176 1.03 7.32 4.15
C HIS A 176 2.51 7.15 3.81
N THR A 177 3.36 8.02 4.36
CA THR A 177 4.83 7.86 4.25
C THR A 177 5.31 6.59 4.96
N GLY A 178 6.34 5.97 4.45
CA GLY A 178 6.94 4.78 5.06
C GLY A 178 5.96 3.62 5.16
N ASP A 179 5.76 3.15 6.39
CA ASP A 179 4.75 2.17 6.77
C ASP A 179 3.69 2.83 7.65
N PRO A 180 2.39 2.65 7.37
CA PRO A 180 1.31 3.28 8.13
C PRO A 180 1.28 2.92 9.63
N CYS A 181 1.75 1.72 9.97
CA CYS A 181 1.73 1.22 11.36
C CYS A 181 2.91 1.74 12.20
N ILE A 182 3.88 2.44 11.59
CA ILE A 182 5.04 3.00 12.28
C ILE A 182 4.95 4.52 12.29
N PHE A 183 4.48 5.10 13.39
CA PHE A 183 4.25 6.55 13.57
C PHE A 183 3.33 7.19 12.52
N GLY A 184 2.44 6.41 11.88
CA GLY A 184 1.55 6.87 10.81
C GLY A 184 0.31 7.63 11.28
N ALA A 185 0.01 7.69 12.59
CA ALA A 185 -1.19 8.35 13.15
C ALA A 185 -2.50 7.91 12.47
N ILE A 186 -2.67 6.58 12.30
CA ILE A 186 -3.85 6.00 11.63
C ILE A 186 -4.92 5.50 12.61
N GLN A 187 -4.64 5.50 13.90
CA GLN A 187 -5.52 4.92 14.92
C GLN A 187 -6.90 5.58 14.93
N GLU A 188 -6.93 6.91 14.86
CA GLU A 188 -8.18 7.68 14.86
C GLU A 188 -8.97 7.48 13.55
N GLN A 189 -8.27 7.32 12.42
CA GLN A 189 -8.89 7.01 11.13
C GLN A 189 -9.54 5.63 11.16
N MET A 190 -8.85 4.61 11.70
CA MET A 190 -9.38 3.25 11.84
C MET A 190 -10.61 3.24 12.75
N ALA A 191 -10.57 3.94 13.89
CA ALA A 191 -11.72 4.06 14.78
C ALA A 191 -12.93 4.68 14.05
N PHE A 192 -12.71 5.75 13.27
CA PHE A 192 -13.76 6.35 12.45
C PHE A 192 -14.34 5.36 11.41
N PHE A 193 -13.50 4.55 10.76
CA PHE A 193 -13.96 3.55 9.81
C PHE A 193 -14.79 2.46 10.49
N ASP A 194 -14.36 1.98 11.65
CA ASP A 194 -15.11 1.00 12.46
C ASP A 194 -16.48 1.55 12.88
N ASP A 195 -16.52 2.78 13.39
CA ASP A 195 -17.76 3.44 13.84
C ASP A 195 -18.76 3.66 12.69
N ASN A 196 -18.28 3.83 11.47
CA ASN A 196 -19.10 4.05 10.28
C ASN A 196 -19.30 2.79 9.42
N ALA A 197 -18.89 1.60 9.89
CA ALA A 197 -18.95 0.35 9.16
C ALA A 197 -18.28 0.41 7.76
N ILE A 198 -17.23 1.23 7.61
CA ILE A 198 -16.44 1.35 6.39
C ILE A 198 -15.44 0.20 6.36
N SER A 199 -15.45 -0.58 5.27
CA SER A 199 -14.45 -1.60 5.05
C SER A 199 -13.08 -0.99 4.81
N TYR A 200 -12.06 -1.44 5.53
CA TYR A 200 -10.68 -1.01 5.29
C TYR A 200 -9.67 -2.14 5.48
N HIS A 201 -8.47 -1.93 4.93
CA HIS A 201 -7.33 -2.80 5.10
C HIS A 201 -6.03 -1.98 5.04
N ILE A 202 -4.93 -2.54 5.56
CA ILE A 202 -3.62 -1.90 5.53
C ILE A 202 -2.69 -2.69 4.61
N THR A 203 -2.18 -2.03 3.57
CA THR A 203 -1.07 -2.55 2.78
C THR A 203 0.24 -2.00 3.33
N PRO A 204 1.12 -2.86 3.89
CA PRO A 204 2.40 -2.44 4.45
C PRO A 204 3.29 -1.71 3.45
N GLY A 205 4.11 -0.80 3.97
CA GLY A 205 5.16 -0.11 3.23
C GLY A 205 6.55 -0.36 3.82
N ILE A 206 7.58 0.13 3.12
CA ILE A 206 8.95 0.09 3.61
C ILE A 206 9.17 1.30 4.52
N SER A 207 9.31 1.05 5.83
CA SER A 207 9.60 2.12 6.79
C SER A 207 11.02 2.66 6.62
N SER A 208 11.22 3.94 6.94
CA SER A 208 12.51 4.63 6.80
C SER A 208 13.67 3.99 7.57
N PHE A 209 13.42 3.25 8.65
CA PHE A 209 14.50 2.52 9.34
C PHE A 209 15.07 1.38 8.49
N LEU A 210 14.24 0.70 7.67
CA LEU A 210 14.71 -0.32 6.74
C LEU A 210 15.49 0.31 5.58
N ALA A 211 15.03 1.45 5.08
CA ALA A 211 15.79 2.23 4.10
C ALA A 211 17.13 2.69 4.67
N ALA A 212 17.17 3.15 5.93
CA ALA A 212 18.43 3.50 6.60
C ALA A 212 19.38 2.31 6.67
N ALA A 213 18.90 1.12 7.03
CA ALA A 213 19.72 -0.08 7.06
C ALA A 213 20.33 -0.41 5.70
N ALA A 214 19.53 -0.32 4.63
CA ALA A 214 19.96 -0.56 3.25
C ALA A 214 21.01 0.46 2.80
N GLU A 215 20.73 1.74 2.97
CA GLU A 215 21.62 2.85 2.55
C GLU A 215 22.92 2.90 3.38
N LEU A 216 22.86 2.54 4.65
CA LEU A 216 24.04 2.36 5.49
C LEU A 216 24.80 1.07 5.17
N ARG A 217 24.20 0.18 4.36
CA ARG A 217 24.71 -1.17 4.08
C ARG A 217 24.99 -1.93 5.38
N SER A 218 24.08 -1.83 6.33
CA SER A 218 24.23 -2.40 7.67
C SER A 218 23.09 -3.34 8.00
N GLN A 219 23.44 -4.49 8.55
CA GLN A 219 22.46 -5.34 9.23
C GLN A 219 22.37 -4.84 10.68
N PHE A 220 21.18 -4.40 11.10
CA PHE A 220 20.99 -3.81 12.43
C PHE A 220 20.96 -4.82 13.57
N THR A 221 21.05 -6.10 13.26
CA THR A 221 21.21 -7.19 14.22
C THR A 221 22.54 -7.88 13.98
N ILE A 222 23.39 -7.97 15.00
CA ILE A 222 24.73 -8.58 14.90
C ILE A 222 24.83 -9.69 15.94
N PRO A 223 25.12 -10.94 15.53
CA PRO A 223 25.33 -12.03 16.46
C PRO A 223 26.33 -11.65 17.59
N GLU A 224 26.04 -12.05 18.80
CA GLU A 224 26.84 -11.85 20.02
C GLU A 224 27.00 -10.38 20.46
N ARG A 225 26.52 -9.39 19.68
CA ARG A 225 26.67 -7.97 20.01
C ARG A 225 25.34 -7.25 20.17
N CYS A 226 24.48 -7.31 19.17
CA CYS A 226 23.20 -6.62 19.17
C CYS A 226 22.15 -7.44 18.44
N GLN A 227 21.13 -7.93 19.13
CA GLN A 227 20.04 -8.73 18.58
C GLN A 227 18.69 -7.98 18.61
N THR A 228 18.71 -6.73 19.10
CA THR A 228 17.50 -5.93 19.30
C THR A 228 17.58 -4.63 18.48
N ILE A 229 16.48 -4.27 17.83
CA ILE A 229 16.29 -2.98 17.18
C ILE A 229 15.19 -2.25 17.94
N ILE A 230 15.47 -1.06 18.42
CA ILE A 230 14.50 -0.20 19.11
C ILE A 230 14.04 0.87 18.13
N LEU A 231 12.76 0.86 17.81
CA LEU A 231 12.09 1.90 17.03
C LEU A 231 11.41 2.85 18.02
N THR A 232 11.87 4.09 18.08
CA THR A 232 11.39 5.06 19.07
C THR A 232 11.46 6.49 18.53
N ARG A 233 11.06 7.46 19.36
CA ARG A 233 11.23 8.88 19.14
C ARG A 233 11.69 9.58 20.41
N GLY A 234 12.18 10.79 20.30
CA GLY A 234 12.41 11.65 21.45
C GLY A 234 11.10 12.29 21.95
N GLU A 235 11.14 12.84 23.15
CA GLU A 235 10.04 13.61 23.73
C GLU A 235 10.02 15.03 23.13
N GLY A 236 9.18 15.22 22.10
CA GLY A 236 8.99 16.51 21.45
C GLY A 236 7.76 17.25 22.00
N ARG A 237 6.87 17.69 21.08
CA ARG A 237 5.62 18.36 21.43
C ARG A 237 4.62 17.45 22.14
N THR A 238 4.70 16.16 21.92
CA THR A 238 3.88 15.14 22.58
C THR A 238 4.73 14.37 23.56
N PRO A 239 4.21 14.12 24.80
CA PRO A 239 4.96 13.43 25.84
C PRO A 239 5.30 12.00 25.45
N MET A 240 6.33 11.46 26.09
CA MET A 240 6.68 10.05 26.05
C MET A 240 6.26 9.36 27.35
N PRO A 241 5.81 8.10 27.30
CA PRO A 241 5.62 7.32 28.51
C PRO A 241 6.92 7.29 29.35
N GLU A 242 6.80 7.44 30.67
CA GLU A 242 7.97 7.48 31.57
C GLU A 242 8.93 6.30 31.39
N LYS A 243 8.37 5.11 31.11
CA LYS A 243 9.15 3.88 30.91
C LYS A 243 9.84 3.78 29.54
N GLU A 244 9.51 4.68 28.61
CA GLU A 244 10.01 4.69 27.23
C GLU A 244 10.92 5.90 26.95
N LYS A 245 11.36 6.62 27.97
CA LYS A 245 12.33 7.72 27.82
C LYS A 245 13.62 7.19 27.23
N LEU A 246 14.26 7.96 26.35
CA LEU A 246 15.43 7.52 25.59
C LEU A 246 16.56 6.99 26.46
N HIS A 247 16.85 7.62 27.61
CA HIS A 247 17.88 7.14 28.52
C HIS A 247 17.57 5.77 29.13
N LEU A 248 16.28 5.43 29.32
CA LEU A 248 15.89 4.10 29.80
C LEU A 248 16.03 3.03 28.71
N LEU A 249 15.59 3.36 27.49
CA LEU A 249 15.73 2.47 26.34
C LEU A 249 17.20 2.27 25.95
N ALA A 250 18.03 3.29 26.15
CA ALA A 250 19.45 3.28 25.83
C ALA A 250 20.28 2.28 26.68
N ARG A 251 19.77 1.84 27.84
CA ARG A 251 20.46 0.89 28.74
C ARG A 251 20.86 -0.42 28.08
N SER A 252 20.08 -0.85 27.08
CA SER A 252 20.38 -2.07 26.34
C SER A 252 21.54 -1.91 25.35
N GLN A 253 21.96 -0.67 25.05
CA GLN A 253 22.93 -0.34 24.00
C GLN A 253 22.65 -1.02 22.65
N SER A 254 21.39 -1.29 22.38
CA SER A 254 20.89 -1.92 21.15
C SER A 254 20.99 -0.96 19.98
N THR A 255 20.75 -1.43 18.76
CA THR A 255 20.56 -0.53 17.62
C THR A 255 19.28 0.27 17.82
N MET A 256 19.36 1.60 17.86
CA MET A 256 18.19 2.49 17.97
C MET A 256 17.95 3.25 16.69
N CYS A 257 16.71 3.24 16.22
CA CYS A 257 16.23 4.05 15.09
C CYS A 257 15.25 5.08 15.66
N ILE A 258 15.63 6.35 15.65
CA ILE A 258 14.93 7.43 16.33
C ILE A 258 14.25 8.32 15.31
N PHE A 259 12.91 8.27 15.31
CA PHE A 259 12.04 9.01 14.41
C PHE A 259 11.73 10.41 14.95
N LEU A 260 11.33 11.35 14.09
CA LEU A 260 10.72 12.64 14.44
C LEU A 260 11.51 13.50 15.45
N SER A 261 12.83 13.34 15.53
CA SER A 261 13.62 13.89 16.64
C SER A 261 14.73 14.84 16.24
N ALA A 262 14.86 15.21 14.97
CA ALA A 262 15.91 16.14 14.53
C ALA A 262 15.84 17.51 15.22
N SER A 263 14.63 18.05 15.43
CA SER A 263 14.44 19.36 16.07
C SER A 263 14.79 19.39 17.58
N ILE A 264 14.92 18.22 18.21
CA ILE A 264 15.24 18.06 19.64
C ILE A 264 16.53 17.28 19.84
N VAL A 265 17.43 17.33 18.87
CA VAL A 265 18.64 16.50 18.83
C VAL A 265 19.57 16.69 20.01
N ASP A 266 19.61 17.90 20.63
CA ASP A 266 20.40 18.15 21.84
C ASP A 266 19.94 17.29 23.01
N ASP A 267 18.64 17.20 23.19
CA ASP A 267 18.06 16.38 24.25
C ASP A 267 18.24 14.89 23.95
N VAL A 268 18.07 14.49 22.68
CA VAL A 268 18.34 13.12 22.22
C VAL A 268 19.78 12.72 22.54
N GLN A 269 20.75 13.51 22.14
CA GLN A 269 22.17 13.24 22.42
C GLN A 269 22.46 13.17 23.92
N ARG A 270 21.95 14.12 24.69
CA ARG A 270 22.11 14.19 26.12
C ARG A 270 21.56 12.94 26.85
N GLN A 271 20.39 12.48 26.46
CA GLN A 271 19.77 11.29 27.04
C GLN A 271 20.52 10.01 26.66
N LEU A 272 20.94 9.88 25.41
CA LEU A 272 21.67 8.69 24.94
C LEU A 272 23.07 8.57 25.56
N LEU A 273 23.77 9.69 25.77
CA LEU A 273 25.09 9.72 26.42
C LEU A 273 25.08 9.30 27.89
N GLN A 274 23.92 9.11 28.52
CA GLN A 274 23.84 8.56 29.87
C GLN A 274 24.20 7.06 29.91
N GLU A 275 23.99 6.35 28.77
CA GLU A 275 24.12 4.90 28.73
C GLU A 275 25.04 4.41 27.58
N TYR A 276 25.01 5.07 26.40
CA TYR A 276 25.94 4.76 25.33
C TYR A 276 27.29 5.44 25.49
N PRO A 277 28.40 4.77 25.16
CA PRO A 277 29.70 5.41 25.05
C PRO A 277 29.71 6.61 24.08
N PRO A 278 30.45 7.69 24.36
CA PRO A 278 30.50 8.87 23.48
C PRO A 278 30.94 8.57 22.04
N HIS A 279 31.76 7.54 21.87
CA HIS A 279 32.27 7.09 20.54
C HIS A 279 31.34 6.16 19.80
N THR A 280 30.17 5.81 20.35
CA THR A 280 29.17 4.96 19.66
C THR A 280 28.85 5.51 18.28
N PRO A 281 28.88 4.69 17.21
CA PRO A 281 28.55 5.14 15.88
C PRO A 281 27.12 5.67 15.78
N VAL A 282 26.96 6.78 15.05
CA VAL A 282 25.67 7.36 14.70
C VAL A 282 25.59 7.68 13.22
N ALA A 283 24.37 7.68 12.69
CA ALA A 283 24.08 8.20 11.37
C ALA A 283 22.80 9.06 11.40
N ALA A 284 22.89 10.25 10.84
CA ALA A 284 21.75 11.09 10.54
C ALA A 284 21.45 10.97 9.04
N CYS A 285 20.34 10.31 8.71
CA CYS A 285 19.95 9.99 7.36
C CYS A 285 18.79 10.90 6.94
N TYR A 286 19.06 11.85 6.08
CA TYR A 286 18.11 12.84 5.60
C TYR A 286 17.56 12.44 4.24
N HIS A 287 16.23 12.57 4.04
CA HIS A 287 15.54 12.28 2.80
C HIS A 287 15.93 10.92 2.19
N LEU A 288 15.91 9.87 3.00
CA LEU A 288 16.25 8.51 2.55
C LEU A 288 15.49 8.12 1.29
N THR A 289 16.25 7.71 0.27
CA THR A 289 15.79 7.30 -1.06
C THR A 289 15.19 8.41 -1.95
N TRP A 290 15.17 9.65 -1.47
CA TRP A 290 14.83 10.81 -2.30
C TRP A 290 16.03 11.26 -3.16
N PRO A 291 15.82 12.02 -4.26
CA PRO A 291 16.93 12.50 -5.09
C PRO A 291 17.96 13.37 -4.35
N ASP A 292 17.52 14.04 -3.28
CA ASP A 292 18.35 14.89 -2.42
C ASP A 292 18.72 14.21 -1.10
N GLN A 293 18.83 12.88 -1.11
CA GLN A 293 19.29 12.11 0.04
C GLN A 293 20.70 12.50 0.50
N HIS A 294 20.86 12.65 1.81
CA HIS A 294 22.16 12.81 2.45
C HIS A 294 22.30 11.96 3.69
N ILE A 295 23.48 11.36 3.89
CA ILE A 295 23.79 10.54 5.06
C ILE A 295 25.05 11.06 5.72
N TYR A 296 24.93 11.47 6.98
CA TYR A 296 26.02 11.97 7.78
C TYR A 296 26.33 10.96 8.88
N ARG A 297 27.56 10.44 8.89
CA ARG A 297 28.06 9.50 9.88
C ARG A 297 28.97 10.20 10.88
N GLY A 298 29.00 9.72 12.09
CA GLY A 298 29.89 10.23 13.14
C GLY A 298 29.75 9.45 14.43
N ARG A 299 30.12 10.09 15.52
CA ARG A 299 30.02 9.55 16.87
C ARG A 299 28.85 10.19 17.61
N LEU A 300 28.37 9.53 18.64
CA LEU A 300 27.23 10.00 19.44
C LEU A 300 27.49 11.38 20.07
N ASP A 301 28.70 11.66 20.52
CA ASP A 301 29.08 12.96 21.08
C ASP A 301 29.07 14.10 20.05
N GLN A 302 28.98 13.78 18.76
CA GLN A 302 28.91 14.73 17.63
C GLN A 302 27.50 14.85 17.02
N LEU A 303 26.53 14.05 17.46
CA LEU A 303 25.21 13.94 16.81
C LEU A 303 24.51 15.29 16.69
N SER A 304 24.51 16.10 17.75
CA SER A 304 23.88 17.41 17.72
C SER A 304 24.53 18.36 16.72
N ALA A 305 25.86 18.39 16.67
CA ALA A 305 26.59 19.18 15.67
C ALA A 305 26.27 18.70 14.25
N ILE A 306 26.29 17.37 14.00
CA ILE A 306 25.97 16.80 12.70
C ILE A 306 24.61 17.26 12.20
N VAL A 307 23.58 17.21 13.05
CA VAL A 307 22.20 17.59 12.64
C VAL A 307 22.08 19.10 12.44
N LYS A 308 22.69 19.93 13.28
CA LYS A 308 22.56 21.39 13.24
C LYS A 308 23.40 22.02 12.12
N ASP A 309 24.65 21.61 11.98
CA ASP A 309 25.58 22.20 10.99
C ASP A 309 25.13 21.87 9.55
N ASN A 310 24.42 20.75 9.37
CA ASN A 310 23.84 20.35 8.10
C ASN A 310 22.37 20.74 7.94
N HIS A 311 21.80 21.52 8.87
CA HIS A 311 20.43 22.02 8.85
C HIS A 311 19.37 20.92 8.64
N LEU A 312 19.59 19.73 9.21
CA LEU A 312 18.69 18.59 9.04
C LEU A 312 17.40 18.82 9.82
N THR A 313 16.28 18.62 9.15
CA THR A 313 14.94 18.92 9.66
C THR A 313 14.00 17.70 9.59
N LEU A 314 12.75 17.91 9.17
CA LEU A 314 11.76 16.85 8.91
C LEU A 314 12.34 15.78 7.99
N THR A 315 11.88 14.52 8.14
CA THR A 315 12.37 13.37 7.34
C THR A 315 13.83 12.95 7.62
N THR A 316 14.35 13.30 8.80
CA THR A 316 15.65 12.80 9.26
C THR A 316 15.45 11.56 10.15
N MET A 317 16.04 10.43 9.75
CA MET A 317 16.15 9.21 10.55
C MET A 317 17.50 9.24 11.28
N ILE A 318 17.47 9.17 12.60
CA ILE A 318 18.69 9.04 13.42
C ILE A 318 18.87 7.57 13.78
N VAL A 319 20.03 7.01 13.44
CA VAL A 319 20.40 5.64 13.81
C VAL A 319 21.60 5.69 14.76
N VAL A 320 21.53 4.91 15.83
CA VAL A 320 22.58 4.85 16.87
C VAL A 320 22.90 3.38 17.17
N GLY A 321 24.16 3.05 17.28
CA GLY A 321 24.61 1.73 17.69
C GLY A 321 25.75 1.17 16.87
N GLU A 322 26.41 0.14 17.43
CA GLU A 322 27.58 -0.49 16.81
C GLU A 322 27.30 -1.16 15.46
N ALA A 323 26.02 -1.47 15.17
CA ALA A 323 25.63 -2.11 13.91
C ALA A 323 25.98 -1.26 12.68
N ILE A 324 26.04 0.08 12.80
CA ILE A 324 26.28 1.01 11.69
C ILE A 324 27.61 0.71 10.98
N ASP A 325 28.66 0.45 11.72
CA ASP A 325 30.03 0.29 11.17
C ASP A 325 30.58 -1.13 11.30
N ASN A 326 29.80 -2.05 11.87
CA ASN A 326 30.27 -3.41 12.08
C ASN A 326 30.15 -4.26 10.79
N ARG A 327 31.26 -4.92 10.42
CA ARG A 327 31.34 -5.88 9.29
C ARG A 327 31.86 -7.24 9.73
N HIS A 328 32.08 -7.47 11.04
CA HIS A 328 32.80 -8.63 11.56
C HIS A 328 31.90 -9.65 12.26
N GLY A 329 30.63 -9.33 12.52
CA GLY A 329 29.68 -10.27 13.09
C GLY A 329 29.29 -11.36 12.10
N LEU A 330 29.78 -12.57 12.31
CA LEU A 330 29.45 -13.72 11.48
C LEU A 330 28.27 -14.48 12.10
N SER A 331 27.28 -14.81 11.27
CA SER A 331 26.21 -15.70 11.68
C SER A 331 26.72 -17.15 11.70
N GLU A 332 26.57 -17.83 12.83
CA GLU A 332 26.86 -19.26 12.92
C GLU A 332 26.05 -20.10 11.93
N LEU A 333 24.88 -19.62 11.52
CA LEU A 333 24.00 -20.29 10.55
C LEU A 333 24.74 -20.72 9.27
N TYR A 334 25.76 -19.94 8.84
CA TYR A 334 26.57 -20.22 7.65
C TYR A 334 27.87 -20.93 7.97
N SER A 335 28.20 -21.16 9.24
CA SER A 335 29.38 -21.88 9.66
C SER A 335 29.34 -23.34 9.18
N SER A 336 30.51 -23.89 8.81
CA SER A 336 30.64 -25.30 8.46
C SER A 336 30.36 -26.27 9.62
N HIS A 337 30.40 -25.75 10.85
CA HIS A 337 30.14 -26.50 12.10
C HIS A 337 28.68 -26.49 12.51
N PHE A 338 27.80 -25.69 11.85
CA PHE A 338 26.42 -25.54 12.22
C PHE A 338 25.47 -26.42 11.39
N THR A 339 24.72 -27.26 12.08
CA THR A 339 23.64 -28.10 11.46
C THR A 339 22.29 -27.37 11.56
N HIS A 340 21.59 -27.27 10.45
CA HIS A 340 20.21 -26.79 10.41
C HIS A 340 19.34 -27.71 9.52
N LEU A 341 18.05 -27.45 9.48
CA LEU A 341 17.04 -28.31 8.83
C LEU A 341 17.43 -28.77 7.40
N PHE A 342 18.10 -27.92 6.64
CA PHE A 342 18.46 -28.16 5.23
C PHE A 342 19.96 -28.44 4.99
N ARG A 343 20.81 -28.41 6.03
CA ARG A 343 22.25 -28.61 5.89
C ARG A 343 22.85 -29.23 7.15
N LYS A 344 23.52 -30.35 7.01
CA LYS A 344 24.34 -30.93 8.09
C LYS A 344 25.73 -30.27 8.14
N ALA A 345 26.29 -30.16 9.34
CA ALA A 345 27.68 -29.74 9.51
C ALA A 345 28.62 -30.63 8.70
N THR A 346 29.60 -30.02 8.06
CA THR A 346 30.62 -30.72 7.23
C THR A 346 31.95 -30.90 7.96
N LYS A 347 32.10 -30.25 9.14
CA LYS A 347 33.26 -30.37 10.03
C LYS A 347 32.75 -30.44 11.47
N GLU A 348 33.32 -31.30 12.25
CA GLU A 348 33.20 -31.37 13.71
C GLU A 348 34.05 -30.30 14.37
#